data_c3c890075b7a9b495a38cffa32d5c436
#
_entry.id   c3c890075b7a9b495a38cffa32d5c436
#
_cell.length_a   1.000
_cell.length_b   1.000
_cell.length_c   1.000
_cell.angle_alpha   90.00
_cell.angle_beta   90.00
_cell.angle_gamma   90.00
#
_symmetry.space_group_name_H-M   'P 1'
#
loop_
_entity.id
_entity.type
_entity.pdbx_description
1 polymer ?
#
loop_
_entity_poly.entity_id
_entity_poly.type
_entity_poly.pdbx_seq_one_letter_code
_entity_poly.pdbx_strand_id
1 'polypeptide(L)'
;MGEEKGHLSGKVAWVTGSSRGIGRVIATHLADMGAAVALHGTTATSTQAFGEGNSLEEVASDIAAQSGARVLPVHGDLTDEGVVTHMVETIRAELGSVDILVNCAGGDIGAAGTSAPMAGKPPQNDAVSIALEDIRTVLDRNLMTCILCSRAVAPEMIERRAGHIVSIGSIAGLFGTENSAIYATAKAAVHEYTRCLAEMLRAHNVTANVIAPGDIQTPRFLASRVVDEDMQQDGGTLVRYGQSIEIARAVEFLVSDNNTYITGQVLRVDGGKQIWPS
;
A
#
# COMPACT_ATOMS: atom_id res chain seq x y z
N MET A 1 -1.89 15.53 33.01
CA MET A 1 -1.73 14.23 32.33
C MET A 1 -1.09 14.58 31.00
N GLY A 2 0.19 14.22 30.78
CA GLY A 2 0.80 14.38 29.46
C GLY A 2 0.07 13.44 28.48
N GLU A 3 -0.32 13.95 27.32
CA GLU A 3 -0.79 13.12 26.22
C GLU A 3 0.29 12.06 25.96
N GLU A 4 -0.03 10.80 26.06
CA GLU A 4 0.86 9.74 25.60
C GLU A 4 1.07 9.96 24.10
N LYS A 5 2.27 10.45 23.75
CA LYS A 5 2.65 10.57 22.35
C LYS A 5 2.60 9.18 21.74
N GLY A 6 1.92 9.03 20.60
CA GLY A 6 1.88 7.77 19.87
C GLY A 6 3.29 7.26 19.61
N HIS A 7 3.48 5.94 19.59
CA HIS A 7 4.80 5.29 19.48
C HIS A 7 5.53 5.56 18.14
N LEU A 8 4.85 6.15 17.13
CA LEU A 8 5.45 6.63 15.89
C LEU A 8 5.71 8.15 15.89
N SER A 9 5.63 8.81 17.06
CA SER A 9 5.88 10.25 17.17
C SER A 9 7.29 10.61 16.70
N GLY A 10 7.39 11.61 15.84
CA GLY A 10 8.65 12.04 15.23
C GLY A 10 9.06 11.26 13.98
N LYS A 11 8.30 10.24 13.56
CA LYS A 11 8.52 9.52 12.30
C LYS A 11 7.75 10.17 11.15
N VAL A 12 8.29 10.07 9.95
CA VAL A 12 7.65 10.48 8.69
C VAL A 12 7.29 9.23 7.90
N ALA A 13 6.00 9.05 7.62
CA ALA A 13 5.49 7.96 6.82
C ALA A 13 5.00 8.45 5.45
N TRP A 14 5.50 7.86 4.38
CA TRP A 14 4.95 8.05 3.05
C TRP A 14 4.13 6.82 2.66
N VAL A 15 2.81 6.99 2.47
CA VAL A 15 1.92 5.91 2.07
C VAL A 15 1.46 6.14 0.63
N THR A 16 1.98 5.36 -0.32
CA THR A 16 1.59 5.48 -1.73
C THR A 16 0.19 4.91 -1.96
N GLY A 17 -0.59 5.50 -2.86
CA GLY A 17 -1.96 5.06 -3.13
C GLY A 17 -2.91 5.19 -1.95
N SER A 18 -2.69 6.19 -1.09
CA SER A 18 -3.45 6.40 0.15
C SER A 18 -4.64 7.38 0.02
N SER A 19 -4.98 7.81 -1.20
CA SER A 19 -6.17 8.63 -1.42
C SER A 19 -7.47 7.91 -1.05
N ARG A 20 -7.49 6.58 -0.97
CA ARG A 20 -8.66 5.73 -0.71
C ARG A 20 -8.30 4.32 -0.26
N GLY A 21 -9.33 3.53 0.10
CA GLY A 21 -9.23 2.10 0.39
C GLY A 21 -8.22 1.74 1.47
N ILE A 22 -7.48 0.65 1.28
CA ILE A 22 -6.50 0.14 2.25
C ILE A 22 -5.45 1.21 2.56
N GLY A 23 -4.91 1.88 1.54
CA GLY A 23 -3.86 2.89 1.72
C GLY A 23 -4.32 4.07 2.58
N ARG A 24 -5.59 4.54 2.42
CA ARG A 24 -6.14 5.60 3.26
C ARG A 24 -6.24 5.17 4.73
N VAL A 25 -6.74 3.96 4.98
CA VAL A 25 -6.84 3.44 6.36
C VAL A 25 -5.45 3.27 6.99
N ILE A 26 -4.45 2.81 6.22
CA ILE A 26 -3.06 2.75 6.70
C ILE A 26 -2.55 4.15 7.05
N ALA A 27 -2.73 5.14 6.16
CA ALA A 27 -2.29 6.51 6.38
C ALA A 27 -2.93 7.12 7.64
N THR A 28 -4.25 6.97 7.80
CA THR A 28 -4.99 7.42 8.99
C THR A 28 -4.46 6.74 10.25
N HIS A 29 -4.29 5.43 10.22
CA HIS A 29 -3.82 4.67 11.37
C HIS A 29 -2.40 5.07 11.81
N LEU A 30 -1.47 5.27 10.86
CA LEU A 30 -0.12 5.73 11.19
C LEU A 30 -0.13 7.17 11.75
N ALA A 31 -1.03 8.03 11.25
CA ALA A 31 -1.24 9.37 11.80
C ALA A 31 -1.77 9.31 13.25
N ASP A 32 -2.76 8.46 13.53
CA ASP A 32 -3.28 8.21 14.88
C ASP A 32 -2.19 7.70 15.85
N MET A 33 -1.20 6.97 15.32
CA MET A 33 -0.02 6.52 16.08
C MET A 33 1.07 7.59 16.20
N GLY A 34 0.83 8.80 15.71
CA GLY A 34 1.69 9.98 15.90
C GLY A 34 2.69 10.25 14.77
N ALA A 35 2.69 9.50 13.68
CA ALA A 35 3.54 9.79 12.52
C ALA A 35 3.06 11.03 11.75
N ALA A 36 4.00 11.83 11.23
CA ALA A 36 3.69 12.75 10.15
C ALA A 36 3.50 11.94 8.85
N VAL A 37 2.45 12.22 8.08
CA VAL A 37 2.07 11.36 6.94
C VAL A 37 2.04 12.14 5.64
N ALA A 38 2.77 11.64 4.63
CA ALA A 38 2.56 12.04 3.24
C ALA A 38 1.47 11.14 2.61
N LEU A 39 0.33 11.75 2.30
CA LEU A 39 -0.85 11.11 1.71
C LEU A 39 -0.80 11.24 0.19
N HIS A 40 -0.83 10.11 -0.54
CA HIS A 40 -0.64 10.12 -1.98
C HIS A 40 -1.87 9.68 -2.79
N GLY A 41 -2.12 10.40 -3.88
CA GLY A 41 -3.03 10.04 -4.97
C GLY A 41 -2.41 10.30 -6.34
N THR A 42 -2.87 9.64 -7.41
CA THR A 42 -2.39 9.93 -8.77
C THR A 42 -2.76 11.35 -9.20
N THR A 43 -3.91 11.87 -8.74
CA THR A 43 -4.38 13.24 -8.96
C THR A 43 -4.94 13.81 -7.67
N ALA A 44 -5.11 15.15 -7.61
CA ALA A 44 -5.73 15.83 -6.48
C ALA A 44 -7.17 15.34 -6.19
N THR A 45 -7.85 14.73 -7.16
CA THR A 45 -9.22 14.24 -7.06
C THR A 45 -9.33 12.71 -7.09
N SER A 46 -8.24 11.98 -6.92
CA SER A 46 -8.23 10.50 -6.91
C SER A 46 -9.17 9.88 -5.86
N THR A 47 -9.53 10.65 -4.83
CA THR A 47 -10.47 10.28 -3.78
C THR A 47 -11.90 10.08 -4.29
N GLN A 48 -12.28 10.76 -5.36
CA GLN A 48 -13.64 10.71 -5.93
C GLN A 48 -13.97 9.34 -6.54
N ALA A 49 -12.97 8.59 -6.99
CA ALA A 49 -13.19 7.24 -7.46
C ALA A 49 -13.78 6.40 -6.32
N PHE A 50 -14.95 5.83 -6.55
CA PHE A 50 -15.73 5.05 -5.57
C PHE A 50 -16.32 5.86 -4.39
N GLY A 51 -16.41 7.20 -4.50
CA GLY A 51 -17.11 8.05 -3.54
C GLY A 51 -16.42 8.18 -2.19
N GLU A 52 -15.08 8.08 -2.13
CA GLU A 52 -14.33 8.09 -0.87
C GLU A 52 -13.83 9.50 -0.46
N GLY A 53 -14.31 10.56 -1.06
CA GLY A 53 -13.99 11.98 -0.71
C GLY A 53 -13.97 12.88 -1.94
N ASN A 54 -13.91 14.19 -1.74
CA ASN A 54 -13.94 15.17 -2.82
C ASN A 54 -12.54 15.51 -3.36
N SER A 55 -11.56 15.65 -2.45
CA SER A 55 -10.18 15.95 -2.83
C SER A 55 -9.17 15.31 -1.87
N LEU A 56 -7.93 15.23 -2.32
CA LEU A 56 -6.83 14.72 -1.50
C LEU A 56 -6.53 15.67 -0.32
N GLU A 57 -6.68 16.98 -0.54
CA GLU A 57 -6.56 18.00 0.51
C GLU A 57 -7.60 17.86 1.61
N GLU A 58 -8.86 17.65 1.24
CA GLU A 58 -9.93 17.41 2.22
C GLU A 58 -9.61 16.18 3.07
N VAL A 59 -9.25 15.06 2.44
CA VAL A 59 -8.87 13.83 3.16
C VAL A 59 -7.68 14.05 4.07
N ALA A 60 -6.66 14.80 3.63
CA ALA A 60 -5.49 15.11 4.46
C ALA A 60 -5.89 15.98 5.66
N SER A 61 -6.76 16.98 5.46
CA SER A 61 -7.27 17.84 6.51
C SER A 61 -8.10 17.07 7.55
N ASP A 62 -8.95 16.15 7.10
CA ASP A 62 -9.75 15.30 7.97
C ASP A 62 -8.86 14.40 8.85
N ILE A 63 -7.86 13.76 8.27
CA ILE A 63 -6.90 12.93 9.01
C ILE A 63 -6.12 13.78 10.01
N ALA A 64 -5.64 14.97 9.61
CA ALA A 64 -4.93 15.88 10.49
C ALA A 64 -5.80 16.35 11.67
N ALA A 65 -7.06 16.70 11.40
CA ALA A 65 -8.00 17.12 12.45
C ALA A 65 -8.33 15.99 13.43
N GLN A 66 -8.44 14.75 12.96
CA GLN A 66 -8.73 13.58 13.79
C GLN A 66 -7.52 13.17 14.66
N SER A 67 -6.33 13.09 14.06
CA SER A 67 -5.13 12.53 14.70
C SER A 67 -4.27 13.57 15.41
N GLY A 68 -4.40 14.85 15.06
CA GLY A 68 -3.46 15.90 15.48
C GLY A 68 -2.09 15.83 14.79
N ALA A 69 -1.89 14.90 13.86
CA ALA A 69 -0.63 14.74 13.14
C ALA A 69 -0.52 15.71 11.95
N ARG A 70 0.71 15.95 11.49
CA ARG A 70 0.95 16.65 10.23
C ARG A 70 0.65 15.71 9.06
N VAL A 71 -0.24 16.12 8.15
CA VAL A 71 -0.58 15.34 6.96
C VAL A 71 -0.37 16.20 5.72
N LEU A 72 0.50 15.73 4.81
CA LEU A 72 0.86 16.42 3.58
C LEU A 72 0.22 15.67 2.39
N PRO A 73 -0.72 16.27 1.66
CA PRO A 73 -1.21 15.70 0.40
C PRO A 73 -0.16 15.89 -0.69
N VAL A 74 0.21 14.80 -1.38
CA VAL A 74 1.07 14.80 -2.55
C VAL A 74 0.40 14.01 -3.68
N HIS A 75 0.54 14.45 -4.94
CA HIS A 75 -0.07 13.73 -6.05
C HIS A 75 0.84 13.70 -7.28
N GLY A 76 0.70 12.64 -8.06
CA GLY A 76 1.43 12.43 -9.29
C GLY A 76 1.44 10.97 -9.72
N ASP A 77 1.92 10.70 -10.91
CA ASP A 77 2.08 9.34 -11.44
C ASP A 77 3.40 8.73 -10.93
N LEU A 78 3.29 7.70 -10.11
CA LEU A 78 4.45 7.01 -9.55
C LEU A 78 5.18 6.10 -10.55
N THR A 79 4.71 5.99 -11.79
CA THR A 79 5.44 5.33 -12.88
C THR A 79 6.46 6.26 -13.56
N ASP A 80 6.44 7.56 -13.24
CA ASP A 80 7.39 8.56 -13.68
C ASP A 80 8.46 8.82 -12.58
N GLU A 81 9.72 8.50 -12.89
CA GLU A 81 10.83 8.66 -11.94
C GLU A 81 11.06 10.14 -11.55
N GLY A 82 10.84 11.08 -12.46
CA GLY A 82 10.99 12.51 -12.18
C GLY A 82 9.93 13.00 -11.20
N VAL A 83 8.67 12.54 -11.36
CA VAL A 83 7.56 12.83 -10.45
C VAL A 83 7.83 12.25 -9.06
N VAL A 84 8.31 11.01 -8.98
CA VAL A 84 8.66 10.36 -7.70
C VAL A 84 9.78 11.13 -6.99
N THR A 85 10.83 11.52 -7.71
CA THR A 85 11.96 12.28 -7.16
C THR A 85 11.49 13.61 -6.58
N HIS A 86 10.72 14.38 -7.35
CA HIS A 86 10.18 15.67 -6.88
C HIS A 86 9.25 15.51 -5.67
N MET A 87 8.48 14.45 -5.64
CA MET A 87 7.59 14.15 -4.52
C MET A 87 8.37 13.86 -3.23
N VAL A 88 9.45 13.08 -3.30
CA VAL A 88 10.32 12.81 -2.15
C VAL A 88 11.00 14.08 -1.66
N GLU A 89 11.45 14.96 -2.57
CA GLU A 89 12.01 16.27 -2.22
C GLU A 89 11.00 17.16 -1.49
N THR A 90 9.75 17.18 -1.97
CA THR A 90 8.64 17.91 -1.33
C THR A 90 8.35 17.36 0.07
N ILE A 91 8.26 16.04 0.22
CA ILE A 91 8.04 15.40 1.54
C ILE A 91 9.19 15.75 2.49
N ARG A 92 10.43 15.67 2.02
CA ARG A 92 11.61 16.02 2.83
C ARG A 92 11.59 17.47 3.30
N ALA A 93 11.22 18.39 2.42
CA ALA A 93 11.16 19.83 2.76
C ALA A 93 10.07 20.14 3.78
N GLU A 94 8.90 19.49 3.65
CA GLU A 94 7.72 19.80 4.46
C GLU A 94 7.62 18.97 5.73
N LEU A 95 7.95 17.68 5.69
CA LEU A 95 7.77 16.77 6.84
C LEU A 95 9.09 16.31 7.44
N GLY A 96 10.13 16.23 6.64
CA GLY A 96 11.43 15.64 6.99
C GLY A 96 11.70 14.36 6.20
N SER A 97 12.82 13.72 6.50
CA SER A 97 13.25 12.48 5.85
C SER A 97 12.25 11.34 6.06
N VAL A 98 11.96 10.58 5.02
CA VAL A 98 11.03 9.45 5.09
C VAL A 98 11.63 8.33 5.95
N ASP A 99 10.98 8.02 7.06
CA ASP A 99 11.34 6.89 7.95
C ASP A 99 10.60 5.62 7.58
N ILE A 100 9.38 5.75 7.07
CA ILE A 100 8.48 4.66 6.75
C ILE A 100 7.96 4.85 5.33
N LEU A 101 8.26 3.92 4.43
CA LEU A 101 7.61 3.84 3.12
C LEU A 101 6.62 2.68 3.12
N VAL A 102 5.35 2.98 2.80
CA VAL A 102 4.36 1.94 2.52
C VAL A 102 3.99 1.97 1.03
N ASN A 103 4.49 1.00 0.27
CA ASN A 103 4.15 0.80 -1.14
C ASN A 103 2.76 0.15 -1.24
N CYS A 104 1.70 0.98 -1.29
CA CYS A 104 0.31 0.53 -1.37
C CYS A 104 -0.38 0.90 -2.69
N ALA A 105 0.26 1.74 -3.53
CA ALA A 105 -0.22 2.01 -4.88
C ALA A 105 -0.29 0.72 -5.68
N GLY A 106 -1.42 0.51 -6.40
CA GLY A 106 -1.59 -0.70 -7.18
C GLY A 106 -3.05 -1.09 -7.39
N GLY A 107 -3.23 -2.34 -7.78
CA GLY A 107 -4.52 -2.98 -8.01
C GLY A 107 -4.58 -3.65 -9.38
N ASP A 108 -5.51 -4.57 -9.54
CA ASP A 108 -5.84 -5.21 -10.81
C ASP A 108 -6.71 -4.26 -11.64
N ILE A 109 -6.04 -3.27 -12.25
CA ILE A 109 -6.65 -2.18 -13.02
C ILE A 109 -5.89 -2.03 -14.33
N GLY A 110 -6.57 -2.25 -15.43
CA GLY A 110 -6.03 -2.12 -16.78
C GLY A 110 -5.99 -0.67 -17.29
N ALA A 111 -5.69 -0.54 -18.57
CA ALA A 111 -5.50 0.74 -19.26
C ALA A 111 -6.75 1.63 -19.28
N ALA A 112 -7.95 1.04 -19.29
CA ALA A 112 -9.21 1.78 -19.25
C ALA A 112 -9.47 2.50 -17.91
N GLY A 113 -8.67 2.22 -16.86
CA GLY A 113 -8.75 2.90 -15.56
C GLY A 113 -9.95 2.51 -14.71
N THR A 114 -10.07 3.13 -13.54
CA THR A 114 -11.05 2.76 -12.50
C THR A 114 -12.51 3.04 -12.86
N SER A 115 -12.77 3.87 -13.84
CA SER A 115 -14.14 4.18 -14.30
C SER A 115 -14.72 3.10 -15.23
N ALA A 116 -13.89 2.19 -15.73
CA ALA A 116 -14.34 1.08 -16.56
C ALA A 116 -15.11 0.02 -15.73
N PRO A 117 -15.91 -0.84 -16.39
CA PRO A 117 -16.65 -1.90 -15.71
C PRO A 117 -15.76 -2.74 -14.79
N MET A 118 -16.37 -3.38 -13.78
CA MET A 118 -15.66 -4.18 -12.77
C MET A 118 -14.52 -3.40 -12.06
N ALA A 119 -14.75 -2.10 -11.84
CA ALA A 119 -13.77 -1.19 -11.22
C ALA A 119 -12.40 -1.21 -11.93
N GLY A 120 -12.43 -1.31 -13.24
CA GLY A 120 -11.27 -1.24 -14.13
C GLY A 120 -10.48 -2.53 -14.30
N LYS A 121 -10.99 -3.68 -13.88
CA LYS A 121 -10.32 -4.95 -14.22
C LYS A 121 -10.26 -5.15 -15.74
N PRO A 122 -9.13 -5.66 -16.27
CA PRO A 122 -9.02 -6.05 -17.67
C PRO A 122 -10.16 -7.01 -18.10
N PRO A 123 -10.78 -6.82 -19.25
CA PRO A 123 -11.91 -7.67 -19.69
C PRO A 123 -11.57 -9.14 -19.88
N GLN A 124 -10.38 -9.42 -20.45
CA GLN A 124 -9.84 -10.77 -20.66
C GLN A 124 -8.61 -10.92 -19.76
N ASN A 125 -8.84 -11.19 -18.49
CA ASN A 125 -7.82 -11.09 -17.45
C ASN A 125 -7.14 -12.44 -17.15
N ASP A 126 -7.01 -13.31 -18.18
CA ASP A 126 -6.29 -14.56 -18.10
C ASP A 126 -4.82 -14.42 -18.57
N ALA A 127 -4.06 -15.52 -18.52
CA ALA A 127 -2.64 -15.49 -18.83
C ALA A 127 -2.31 -15.40 -20.33
N VAL A 128 -3.29 -15.57 -21.22
CA VAL A 128 -3.08 -15.70 -22.67
C VAL A 128 -3.78 -14.60 -23.46
N SER A 129 -5.02 -14.29 -23.10
CA SER A 129 -5.92 -13.41 -23.88
C SER A 129 -5.87 -11.94 -23.47
N ILE A 130 -5.28 -11.62 -22.33
CA ILE A 130 -5.17 -10.22 -21.83
C ILE A 130 -4.45 -9.33 -22.83
N ALA A 131 -4.97 -8.13 -23.08
CA ALA A 131 -4.38 -7.17 -24.01
C ALA A 131 -2.99 -6.70 -23.51
N LEU A 132 -2.06 -6.48 -24.45
CA LEU A 132 -0.69 -6.07 -24.13
C LEU A 132 -0.64 -4.72 -23.38
N GLU A 133 -1.56 -3.79 -23.69
CA GLU A 133 -1.68 -2.52 -23.01
C GLU A 133 -2.08 -2.72 -21.53
N ASP A 134 -3.02 -3.62 -21.25
CA ASP A 134 -3.41 -3.98 -19.89
C ASP A 134 -2.26 -4.67 -19.13
N ILE A 135 -1.51 -5.56 -19.79
CA ILE A 135 -0.31 -6.19 -19.20
C ILE A 135 0.65 -5.09 -18.71
N ARG A 136 1.01 -4.14 -19.58
CA ARG A 136 1.94 -3.05 -19.24
C ARG A 136 1.39 -2.22 -18.08
N THR A 137 0.14 -1.79 -18.18
CA THR A 137 -0.50 -0.96 -17.15
C THR A 137 -0.56 -1.65 -15.79
N VAL A 138 -0.90 -2.95 -15.74
CA VAL A 138 -0.96 -3.70 -14.48
C VAL A 138 0.44 -3.87 -13.88
N LEU A 139 1.47 -4.16 -14.69
CA LEU A 139 2.86 -4.26 -14.22
C LEU A 139 3.37 -2.90 -13.72
N ASP A 140 3.17 -1.85 -14.49
CA ASP A 140 3.63 -0.49 -14.14
C ASP A 140 2.98 -0.03 -12.83
N ARG A 141 1.67 -0.17 -12.72
CA ARG A 141 0.89 0.25 -11.56
C ARG A 141 1.24 -0.49 -10.26
N ASN A 142 1.66 -1.74 -10.32
CA ASN A 142 1.93 -2.56 -9.14
C ASN A 142 3.43 -2.72 -8.85
N LEU A 143 4.23 -3.02 -9.87
CA LEU A 143 5.65 -3.32 -9.72
C LEU A 143 6.52 -2.09 -9.88
N MET A 144 6.37 -1.35 -10.99
CA MET A 144 7.25 -0.20 -11.25
C MET A 144 7.07 0.90 -10.21
N THR A 145 5.84 1.19 -9.78
CA THR A 145 5.60 2.14 -8.69
C THR A 145 6.31 1.74 -7.40
N CYS A 146 6.28 0.46 -7.03
CA CYS A 146 6.98 -0.07 -5.86
C CYS A 146 8.50 0.09 -5.99
N ILE A 147 9.06 -0.24 -7.15
CA ILE A 147 10.49 -0.13 -7.43
C ILE A 147 10.93 1.33 -7.37
N LEU A 148 10.26 2.25 -8.05
CA LEU A 148 10.65 3.64 -8.14
C LEU A 148 10.57 4.35 -6.78
N CYS A 149 9.49 4.15 -6.03
CA CYS A 149 9.35 4.73 -4.70
C CYS A 149 10.43 4.20 -3.73
N SER A 150 10.70 2.89 -3.75
CA SER A 150 11.72 2.29 -2.89
C SER A 150 13.13 2.81 -3.25
N ARG A 151 13.45 2.92 -4.54
CA ARG A 151 14.71 3.51 -5.03
C ARG A 151 14.90 4.95 -4.58
N ALA A 152 13.84 5.73 -4.53
CA ALA A 152 13.90 7.15 -4.19
C ALA A 152 14.17 7.39 -2.70
N VAL A 153 13.70 6.51 -1.80
CA VAL A 153 13.87 6.68 -0.33
C VAL A 153 15.02 5.87 0.26
N ALA A 154 15.35 4.72 -0.32
CA ALA A 154 16.34 3.80 0.26
C ALA A 154 17.74 4.41 0.45
N PRO A 155 18.29 5.24 -0.45
CA PRO A 155 19.62 5.84 -0.26
C PRO A 155 19.75 6.63 1.05
N GLU A 156 18.75 7.44 1.39
CA GLU A 156 18.76 8.23 2.62
C GLU A 156 18.54 7.35 3.87
N MET A 157 17.70 6.31 3.77
CA MET A 157 17.55 5.32 4.84
C MET A 157 18.88 4.57 5.11
N ILE A 158 19.63 4.22 4.06
CA ILE A 158 20.96 3.60 4.16
C ILE A 158 21.93 4.52 4.90
N GLU A 159 22.00 5.79 4.50
CA GLU A 159 22.90 6.79 5.09
C GLU A 159 22.59 6.97 6.60
N ARG A 160 21.33 7.12 6.95
CA ARG A 160 20.85 7.27 8.33
C ARG A 160 20.90 5.97 9.14
N ARG A 161 21.06 4.82 8.48
CA ARG A 161 21.00 3.46 9.08
C ARG A 161 19.69 3.23 9.84
N ALA A 162 18.60 3.76 9.32
CA ALA A 162 17.26 3.66 9.92
C ALA A 162 16.18 3.82 8.85
N GLY A 163 15.17 2.97 8.90
CA GLY A 163 13.99 3.03 8.03
C GLY A 163 13.27 1.70 7.90
N HIS A 164 12.01 1.79 7.47
CA HIS A 164 11.16 0.64 7.23
C HIS A 164 10.47 0.77 5.87
N ILE A 165 10.55 -0.26 5.05
CA ILE A 165 9.81 -0.37 3.79
C ILE A 165 8.80 -1.52 3.94
N VAL A 166 7.52 -1.23 3.75
CA VAL A 166 6.46 -2.24 3.73
C VAL A 166 5.76 -2.19 2.37
N SER A 167 5.81 -3.30 1.64
CA SER A 167 5.12 -3.42 0.35
C SER A 167 3.79 -4.17 0.53
N ILE A 168 2.71 -3.60 0.02
CA ILE A 168 1.42 -4.29 0.01
C ILE A 168 1.36 -5.22 -1.21
N GLY A 169 1.65 -6.47 -0.95
CA GLY A 169 1.55 -7.56 -1.90
C GLY A 169 0.12 -8.04 -2.12
N SER A 170 -0.06 -9.33 -2.21
CA SER A 170 -1.36 -10.03 -2.24
C SER A 170 -1.13 -11.52 -2.05
N ILE A 171 -2.08 -12.22 -1.46
CA ILE A 171 -2.07 -13.70 -1.51
C ILE A 171 -2.11 -14.23 -2.95
N ALA A 172 -2.66 -13.45 -3.92
CA ALA A 172 -2.62 -13.81 -5.33
C ALA A 172 -1.20 -13.98 -5.89
N GLY A 173 -0.19 -13.33 -5.30
CA GLY A 173 1.21 -13.52 -5.67
C GLY A 173 1.86 -14.81 -5.13
N LEU A 174 1.12 -15.64 -4.41
CA LEU A 174 1.61 -16.87 -3.77
C LEU A 174 1.07 -18.15 -4.41
N PHE A 175 0.15 -18.06 -5.37
CA PHE A 175 -0.43 -19.22 -6.06
C PHE A 175 -0.88 -18.85 -7.48
N GLY A 176 -1.11 -19.88 -8.31
CA GLY A 176 -1.68 -19.70 -9.64
C GLY A 176 -3.17 -19.36 -9.60
N THR A 177 -3.61 -18.48 -10.50
CA THR A 177 -5.02 -18.12 -10.66
C THR A 177 -5.38 -18.08 -12.14
N GLU A 178 -6.56 -18.57 -12.50
CA GLU A 178 -7.06 -18.52 -13.87
C GLU A 178 -7.31 -17.08 -14.33
N ASN A 179 -7.88 -16.25 -13.45
CA ASN A 179 -8.14 -14.86 -13.71
C ASN A 179 -7.17 -13.96 -12.91
N SER A 180 -6.89 -12.76 -13.40
CA SER A 180 -5.94 -11.83 -12.79
C SER A 180 -4.47 -12.32 -12.82
N ALA A 181 -4.10 -13.07 -13.87
CA ALA A 181 -2.79 -13.69 -13.98
C ALA A 181 -1.64 -12.67 -13.95
N ILE A 182 -1.77 -11.55 -14.68
CA ILE A 182 -0.74 -10.50 -14.69
C ILE A 182 -0.66 -9.76 -13.36
N TYR A 183 -1.79 -9.53 -12.71
CA TYR A 183 -1.80 -8.98 -11.36
C TYR A 183 -1.10 -9.92 -10.35
N ALA A 184 -1.39 -11.22 -10.41
CA ALA A 184 -0.72 -12.22 -9.59
C ALA A 184 0.79 -12.23 -9.83
N THR A 185 1.21 -12.19 -11.10
CA THR A 185 2.63 -12.09 -11.51
C THR A 185 3.27 -10.81 -10.95
N ALA A 186 2.61 -9.66 -11.09
CA ALA A 186 3.11 -8.38 -10.55
C ALA A 186 3.28 -8.44 -9.03
N LYS A 187 2.32 -9.05 -8.31
CA LYS A 187 2.39 -9.18 -6.85
C LYS A 187 3.45 -10.19 -6.41
N ALA A 188 3.66 -11.29 -7.14
CA ALA A 188 4.79 -12.19 -6.92
C ALA A 188 6.14 -11.47 -7.13
N ALA A 189 6.25 -10.64 -8.17
CA ALA A 189 7.44 -9.83 -8.42
C ALA A 189 7.68 -8.78 -7.30
N VAL A 190 6.63 -8.15 -6.76
CA VAL A 190 6.74 -7.27 -5.58
C VAL A 190 7.27 -8.03 -4.36
N HIS A 191 6.80 -9.28 -4.13
CA HIS A 191 7.31 -10.11 -3.04
C HIS A 191 8.81 -10.36 -3.20
N GLU A 192 9.25 -10.77 -4.39
CA GLU A 192 10.67 -11.06 -4.64
C GLU A 192 11.55 -9.81 -4.62
N TYR A 193 11.10 -8.71 -5.23
CA TYR A 193 11.79 -7.44 -5.16
C TYR A 193 12.01 -6.98 -3.70
N THR A 194 10.99 -7.13 -2.85
CA THR A 194 11.10 -6.77 -1.43
C THR A 194 12.09 -7.67 -0.68
N ARG A 195 12.20 -8.97 -1.01
CA ARG A 195 13.24 -9.85 -0.46
C ARG A 195 14.65 -9.41 -0.88
N CYS A 196 14.83 -9.03 -2.15
CA CYS A 196 16.10 -8.48 -2.62
C CYS A 196 16.47 -7.17 -1.91
N LEU A 197 15.48 -6.27 -1.69
CA LEU A 197 15.68 -5.07 -0.88
C LEU A 197 16.10 -5.42 0.54
N ALA A 198 15.42 -6.35 1.18
CA ALA A 198 15.73 -6.78 2.55
C ALA A 198 17.16 -7.30 2.67
N GLU A 199 17.61 -8.14 1.72
CA GLU A 199 18.99 -8.65 1.71
C GLU A 199 20.02 -7.54 1.58
N MET A 200 19.77 -6.55 0.72
CA MET A 200 20.65 -5.40 0.55
C MET A 200 20.64 -4.48 1.79
N LEU A 201 19.45 -4.21 2.34
CA LEU A 201 19.26 -3.18 3.36
C LEU A 201 19.58 -3.64 4.78
N ARG A 202 19.58 -4.94 5.08
CA ARG A 202 19.83 -5.48 6.44
C ARG A 202 21.20 -5.08 7.00
N ALA A 203 22.22 -4.91 6.15
CA ALA A 203 23.53 -4.43 6.58
C ALA A 203 23.52 -2.96 7.05
N HIS A 204 22.43 -2.24 6.74
CA HIS A 204 22.24 -0.82 7.04
C HIS A 204 21.17 -0.60 8.13
N ASN A 205 20.74 -1.63 8.83
CA ASN A 205 19.67 -1.54 9.85
C ASN A 205 18.35 -0.96 9.30
N VAL A 206 18.01 -1.27 8.04
CA VAL A 206 16.77 -0.91 7.38
C VAL A 206 16.01 -2.20 7.07
N THR A 207 14.73 -2.25 7.41
CA THR A 207 13.90 -3.44 7.16
C THR A 207 13.05 -3.25 5.90
N ALA A 208 12.82 -4.35 5.18
CA ALA A 208 11.88 -4.40 4.06
C ALA A 208 11.04 -5.68 4.15
N ASN A 209 9.72 -5.53 4.24
CA ASN A 209 8.78 -6.64 4.38
C ASN A 209 7.57 -6.48 3.46
N VAL A 210 6.86 -7.56 3.24
CA VAL A 210 5.60 -7.59 2.49
C VAL A 210 4.45 -7.94 3.42
N ILE A 211 3.34 -7.25 3.29
CA ILE A 211 2.04 -7.73 3.75
C ILE A 211 1.29 -8.25 2.52
N ALA A 212 0.81 -9.47 2.58
CA ALA A 212 0.02 -10.10 1.53
C ALA A 212 -1.45 -10.24 2.00
N PRO A 213 -2.32 -9.24 1.69
CA PRO A 213 -3.71 -9.29 2.04
C PRO A 213 -4.46 -10.40 1.31
N GLY A 214 -5.49 -10.95 1.98
CA GLY A 214 -6.56 -11.71 1.36
C GLY A 214 -7.62 -10.80 0.72
N ASP A 215 -8.86 -11.24 0.75
CA ASP A 215 -10.00 -10.45 0.28
C ASP A 215 -10.37 -9.39 1.35
N ILE A 216 -9.94 -8.16 1.12
CA ILE A 216 -10.18 -7.03 2.02
C ILE A 216 -11.30 -6.16 1.49
N GLN A 217 -12.32 -5.95 2.30
CA GLN A 217 -13.49 -5.15 1.96
C GLN A 217 -13.12 -3.66 1.83
N THR A 218 -13.29 -3.14 0.63
CA THR A 218 -13.16 -1.71 0.28
C THR A 218 -14.23 -1.35 -0.74
N PRO A 219 -14.57 -0.08 -0.95
CA PRO A 219 -15.52 0.31 -2.00
C PRO A 219 -15.14 -0.23 -3.40
N ARG A 220 -13.84 -0.18 -3.75
CA ARG A 220 -13.37 -0.77 -5.00
C ARG A 220 -13.51 -2.30 -5.02
N PHE A 221 -13.23 -2.99 -3.91
CA PHE A 221 -13.39 -4.44 -3.82
C PHE A 221 -14.83 -4.85 -4.14
N LEU A 222 -15.80 -4.17 -3.54
CA LEU A 222 -17.24 -4.42 -3.75
C LEU A 222 -17.67 -4.14 -5.20
N ALA A 223 -17.11 -3.09 -5.83
CA ALA A 223 -17.41 -2.73 -7.21
C ALA A 223 -16.73 -3.63 -8.27
N SER A 224 -15.76 -4.45 -7.88
CA SER A 224 -14.91 -5.22 -8.80
C SER A 224 -15.27 -6.70 -8.92
N ARG A 225 -16.34 -7.15 -8.28
CA ARG A 225 -16.73 -8.58 -8.23
C ARG A 225 -18.18 -8.77 -7.77
N VAL A 226 -18.68 -9.98 -7.99
CA VAL A 226 -19.87 -10.44 -7.28
C VAL A 226 -19.46 -10.71 -5.82
N VAL A 227 -20.19 -10.12 -4.89
CA VAL A 227 -19.89 -10.17 -3.46
C VAL A 227 -20.72 -11.25 -2.81
N ASP A 228 -20.11 -12.05 -1.95
CA ASP A 228 -20.79 -12.97 -1.07
C ASP A 228 -21.28 -12.20 0.17
N GLU A 229 -22.60 -12.10 0.34
CA GLU A 229 -23.22 -11.33 1.42
C GLU A 229 -22.91 -11.92 2.80
N ASP A 230 -22.79 -13.24 2.90
CA ASP A 230 -22.47 -13.92 4.17
C ASP A 230 -21.04 -13.59 4.63
N MET A 231 -20.14 -13.38 3.67
CA MET A 231 -18.76 -12.98 3.94
C MET A 231 -18.59 -11.51 4.34
N GLN A 232 -19.59 -10.66 4.13
CA GLN A 232 -19.53 -9.24 4.51
C GLN A 232 -19.79 -9.01 6.01
N GLN A 233 -20.43 -9.94 6.66
CA GLN A 233 -20.82 -9.82 8.07
C GLN A 233 -19.72 -10.35 8.98
N ASP A 234 -19.47 -9.65 10.08
CA ASP A 234 -18.63 -10.18 11.16
C ASP A 234 -19.43 -11.14 12.02
N GLY A 235 -19.42 -12.40 11.61
CA GLY A 235 -20.07 -13.50 12.36
C GLY A 235 -19.26 -14.02 13.55
N GLY A 236 -18.22 -13.30 14.00
CA GLY A 236 -17.32 -13.72 15.07
C GLY A 236 -16.37 -14.84 14.68
N THR A 237 -16.17 -15.07 13.38
CA THR A 237 -15.23 -16.06 12.84
C THR A 237 -14.27 -15.41 11.83
N LEU A 238 -13.21 -16.13 11.42
CA LEU A 238 -12.30 -15.68 10.38
C LEU A 238 -12.81 -15.97 8.94
N VAL A 239 -13.96 -16.64 8.81
CA VAL A 239 -14.60 -16.89 7.51
C VAL A 239 -15.44 -15.66 7.13
N ARG A 240 -14.74 -14.62 6.70
CA ARG A 240 -15.30 -13.33 6.30
C ARG A 240 -14.33 -12.57 5.42
N TYR A 241 -14.78 -11.48 4.80
CA TYR A 241 -13.84 -10.51 4.22
C TYR A 241 -13.09 -9.78 5.34
N GLY A 242 -11.78 -9.59 5.13
CA GLY A 242 -10.95 -8.79 6.04
C GLY A 242 -11.30 -7.31 5.96
N GLN A 243 -10.94 -6.58 7.00
CA GLN A 243 -11.12 -5.13 7.11
C GLN A 243 -9.78 -4.42 6.84
N SER A 244 -9.82 -3.23 6.22
CA SER A 244 -8.61 -2.46 5.93
C SER A 244 -7.79 -2.13 7.19
N ILE A 245 -8.43 -1.99 8.34
CA ILE A 245 -7.75 -1.75 9.62
C ILE A 245 -6.87 -2.94 10.06
N GLU A 246 -7.19 -4.16 9.66
CA GLU A 246 -6.39 -5.34 9.98
C GLU A 246 -5.05 -5.31 9.23
N ILE A 247 -5.07 -4.77 8.00
CA ILE A 247 -3.85 -4.50 7.23
C ILE A 247 -3.04 -3.36 7.86
N ALA A 248 -3.69 -2.28 8.27
CA ALA A 248 -3.03 -1.15 8.90
C ALA A 248 -2.31 -1.53 10.20
N ARG A 249 -2.92 -2.36 11.04
CA ARG A 249 -2.29 -2.90 12.27
C ARG A 249 -1.10 -3.80 11.98
N ALA A 250 -1.13 -4.57 10.89
CA ALA A 250 0.01 -5.37 10.48
C ALA A 250 1.17 -4.48 9.95
N VAL A 251 0.85 -3.38 9.25
CA VAL A 251 1.84 -2.36 8.88
C VAL A 251 2.46 -1.74 10.12
N GLU A 252 1.64 -1.27 11.07
CA GLU A 252 2.08 -0.68 12.34
C GLU A 252 3.08 -1.60 13.05
N PHE A 253 2.75 -2.88 13.21
CA PHE A 253 3.66 -3.86 13.84
C PHE A 253 5.01 -3.91 13.13
N LEU A 254 5.03 -3.97 11.79
CA LEU A 254 6.28 -4.09 11.02
C LEU A 254 7.14 -2.82 11.02
N VAL A 255 6.57 -1.65 11.30
CA VAL A 255 7.28 -0.36 11.31
C VAL A 255 7.50 0.22 12.70
N SER A 256 7.03 -0.46 13.74
CA SER A 256 7.21 -0.07 15.13
C SER A 256 8.53 -0.56 15.71
N ASP A 257 8.93 -0.01 16.85
CA ASP A 257 10.09 -0.44 17.60
C ASP A 257 9.98 -1.90 18.12
N ASN A 258 8.80 -2.53 18.01
CA ASN A 258 8.61 -3.95 18.30
C ASN A 258 9.21 -4.87 17.20
N ASN A 259 9.46 -4.33 16.00
CA ASN A 259 10.12 -5.05 14.92
C ASN A 259 11.60 -4.73 14.85
N THR A 260 12.40 -5.43 15.61
CA THR A 260 13.87 -5.25 15.61
C THR A 260 14.61 -6.30 14.77
N TYR A 261 13.92 -7.36 14.30
CA TYR A 261 14.62 -8.51 13.68
C TYR A 261 13.84 -9.19 12.53
N ILE A 262 12.70 -8.60 12.11
CA ILE A 262 11.90 -9.14 11.01
C ILE A 262 12.19 -8.32 9.75
N THR A 263 12.79 -8.96 8.74
CA THR A 263 13.00 -8.41 7.40
C THR A 263 12.94 -9.51 6.35
N GLY A 264 12.58 -9.19 5.10
CA GLY A 264 12.47 -10.15 4.00
C GLY A 264 11.24 -11.07 4.06
N GLN A 265 10.30 -10.81 4.96
CA GLN A 265 9.15 -11.69 5.15
C GLN A 265 7.95 -11.28 4.31
N VAL A 266 7.15 -12.29 3.92
CA VAL A 266 5.82 -12.11 3.34
C VAL A 266 4.79 -12.54 4.38
N LEU A 267 4.21 -11.57 5.08
CA LEU A 267 3.19 -11.79 6.10
C LEU A 267 1.82 -11.85 5.44
N ARG A 268 1.18 -13.02 5.45
CA ARG A 268 -0.19 -13.17 5.00
C ARG A 268 -1.17 -12.62 6.05
N VAL A 269 -2.10 -11.77 5.62
CA VAL A 269 -3.20 -11.25 6.43
C VAL A 269 -4.49 -11.54 5.66
N ASP A 270 -4.98 -12.77 5.77
CA ASP A 270 -5.99 -13.35 4.89
C ASP A 270 -7.07 -14.19 5.61
N GLY A 271 -7.12 -14.13 6.94
CA GLY A 271 -8.06 -14.92 7.74
C GLY A 271 -7.82 -16.43 7.67
N GLY A 272 -6.63 -16.87 7.24
CA GLY A 272 -6.31 -18.29 7.07
C GLY A 272 -6.79 -18.88 5.75
N LYS A 273 -7.13 -18.06 4.75
CA LYS A 273 -7.54 -18.51 3.41
C LYS A 273 -6.45 -19.34 2.73
N GLN A 274 -5.18 -19.03 3.01
CA GLN A 274 -4.02 -19.80 2.56
C GLN A 274 -3.21 -20.29 3.75
N ILE A 275 -3.38 -21.55 4.13
CA ILE A 275 -2.71 -22.17 5.30
C ILE A 275 -1.58 -23.13 4.95
N TRP A 276 -1.28 -23.31 3.66
CA TRP A 276 -0.14 -24.12 3.20
C TRP A 276 1.15 -23.31 3.16
N PRO A 277 2.33 -23.96 3.21
CA PRO A 277 3.62 -23.30 3.03
C PRO A 277 3.69 -22.56 1.67
N SER A 278 4.35 -21.41 1.67
CA SER A 278 4.59 -20.59 0.45
C SER A 278 5.93 -20.98 -0.18
#